data_96b6e9140d3d1b766ec556fcab40b525
#
_entry.id   96b6e9140d3d1b766ec556fcab40b525
#
_cell.length_a   1.000
_cell.length_b   1.000
_cell.length_c   1.000
_cell.angle_alpha   90.00
_cell.angle_beta   90.00
_cell.angle_gamma   90.00
#
_symmetry.space_group_name_H-M   'P 1'
#
loop_
_entity.id
_entity.type
_entity.pdbx_description
1 polymer ?
#
loop_
_entity_poly.entity_id
_entity_poly.type
_entity_poly.pdbx_seq_one_letter_code
_entity_poly.pdbx_strand_id
1 'polypeptide(L)'
;MYDRMIVPLDGSQLAEQVLPYVHVVSEGLKCPITLVRVFDVPAMIEGVSGATIDRVANELRADADHYLERVKGTLVDVGTDVSVVGKQGDAASVIIEEAEKESSTIVMISSHGRSGVTRWAMGSVAEKVLQATNNPLLIIRDQAAEGSSLIEGDRNLEDWNALLTVKNIIVTLDGSSISEQVIPHAMAFAKSLAVPLTPVRVSNSPDDDSENNEYLNNLVKRFRDENLQCDGGEVLHGNPATAIIEVTERIPNSLVAMTTRGRSGIQRWVMGSVTDRVVRHSGSPALVIRGT
;
A
#
# COMPACT_ATOMS: atom_id res chain seq x y z
N MET A 1 0.57 -10.09 13.20
CA MET A 1 0.17 -8.68 12.96
C MET A 1 -0.85 -8.62 11.83
N TYR A 2 -0.57 -9.24 10.70
CA TYR A 2 -1.53 -9.45 9.64
C TYR A 2 -1.74 -10.95 9.45
N ASP A 3 -3.01 -11.36 9.35
CA ASP A 3 -3.38 -12.76 9.14
C ASP A 3 -3.57 -13.06 7.66
N ARG A 4 -3.69 -12.00 6.83
CA ARG A 4 -3.87 -12.11 5.39
C ARG A 4 -3.47 -10.83 4.66
N MET A 5 -2.95 -11.01 3.44
CA MET A 5 -2.63 -9.96 2.47
C MET A 5 -3.54 -10.09 1.25
N ILE A 6 -4.27 -9.05 0.91
CA ILE A 6 -5.06 -8.97 -0.33
C ILE A 6 -4.28 -8.18 -1.36
N VAL A 7 -4.08 -8.77 -2.54
CA VAL A 7 -3.32 -8.17 -3.64
C VAL A 7 -4.20 -8.10 -4.89
N PRO A 8 -4.83 -6.95 -5.13
CA PRO A 8 -5.62 -6.74 -6.34
C PRO A 8 -4.72 -6.56 -7.57
N LEU A 9 -5.03 -7.31 -8.64
CA LEU A 9 -4.32 -7.27 -9.91
C LEU A 9 -5.32 -7.19 -11.06
N ASP A 10 -5.10 -6.29 -12.02
CA ASP A 10 -5.95 -6.13 -13.19
C ASP A 10 -5.37 -6.76 -14.47
N GLY A 11 -4.18 -7.35 -14.38
CA GLY A 11 -3.46 -7.94 -15.50
C GLY A 11 -2.56 -6.95 -16.24
N SER A 12 -2.41 -5.73 -15.75
CA SER A 12 -1.45 -4.76 -16.29
C SER A 12 -0.08 -4.88 -15.61
N GLN A 13 0.97 -4.55 -16.35
CA GLN A 13 2.34 -4.47 -15.81
C GLN A 13 2.44 -3.45 -14.65
N LEU A 14 1.63 -2.40 -14.69
CA LEU A 14 1.58 -1.41 -13.61
C LEU A 14 1.02 -2.02 -12.31
N ALA A 15 0.00 -2.87 -12.39
CA ALA A 15 -0.51 -3.57 -11.22
C ALA A 15 0.52 -4.56 -10.65
N GLU A 16 1.32 -5.19 -11.49
CA GLU A 16 2.34 -6.16 -11.08
C GLU A 16 3.49 -5.53 -10.28
N GLN A 17 3.70 -4.22 -10.32
CA GLN A 17 4.75 -3.53 -9.56
C GLN A 17 4.60 -3.65 -8.04
N VAL A 18 3.44 -4.08 -7.57
CA VAL A 18 3.24 -4.41 -6.15
C VAL A 18 3.95 -5.71 -5.75
N LEU A 19 4.21 -6.63 -6.70
CA LEU A 19 4.69 -7.99 -6.43
C LEU A 19 6.03 -8.07 -5.67
N PRO A 20 7.07 -7.24 -5.95
CA PRO A 20 8.29 -7.22 -5.14
C PRO A 20 8.02 -6.96 -3.65
N TYR A 21 7.12 -6.02 -3.36
CA TYR A 21 6.73 -5.73 -1.98
C TYR A 21 5.93 -6.87 -1.36
N VAL A 22 5.00 -7.45 -2.12
CA VAL A 22 4.21 -8.62 -1.69
C VAL A 22 5.12 -9.76 -1.30
N HIS A 23 6.11 -10.09 -2.14
CA HIS A 23 7.06 -11.18 -1.90
C HIS A 23 7.82 -10.96 -0.59
N VAL A 24 8.53 -9.83 -0.47
CA VAL A 24 9.41 -9.57 0.68
C VAL A 24 8.63 -9.37 1.98
N VAL A 25 7.51 -8.64 1.92
CA VAL A 25 6.68 -8.39 3.10
C VAL A 25 5.97 -9.65 3.58
N SER A 26 5.45 -10.48 2.67
CA SER A 26 4.80 -11.74 3.05
C SER A 26 5.78 -12.73 3.68
N GLU A 27 6.99 -12.83 3.15
CA GLU A 27 8.05 -13.66 3.73
C GLU A 27 8.43 -13.18 5.14
N GLY A 28 8.70 -11.87 5.29
CA GLY A 28 9.08 -11.27 6.58
C GLY A 28 8.01 -11.36 7.65
N LEU A 29 6.74 -11.25 7.28
CA LEU A 29 5.59 -11.31 8.20
C LEU A 29 4.97 -12.70 8.33
N LYS A 30 5.37 -13.67 7.51
CA LYS A 30 4.72 -14.99 7.37
C LYS A 30 3.21 -14.86 7.12
N CYS A 31 2.84 -13.94 6.25
CA CYS A 31 1.47 -13.53 5.99
C CYS A 31 0.93 -14.19 4.71
N PRO A 32 -0.13 -15.03 4.78
CA PRO A 32 -0.75 -15.63 3.60
C PRO A 32 -1.25 -14.57 2.60
N ILE A 33 -1.15 -14.90 1.31
CA ILE A 33 -1.50 -14.01 0.20
C ILE A 33 -2.79 -14.47 -0.46
N THR A 34 -3.68 -13.52 -0.75
CA THR A 34 -4.82 -13.73 -1.65
C THR A 34 -4.71 -12.77 -2.83
N LEU A 35 -4.40 -13.31 -4.00
CA LEU A 35 -4.40 -12.58 -5.25
C LEU A 35 -5.85 -12.42 -5.74
N VAL A 36 -6.25 -11.20 -6.07
CA VAL A 36 -7.64 -10.91 -6.48
C VAL A 36 -7.64 -10.27 -7.87
N ARG A 37 -8.41 -10.84 -8.79
CA ARG A 37 -8.71 -10.20 -10.08
C ARG A 37 -10.21 -10.05 -10.25
N VAL A 38 -10.65 -8.82 -10.43
CA VAL A 38 -12.06 -8.51 -10.67
C VAL A 38 -12.28 -8.32 -12.17
N PHE A 39 -13.35 -8.93 -12.67
CA PHE A 39 -13.80 -8.76 -14.04
C PHE A 39 -15.25 -8.28 -14.07
N ASP A 40 -15.60 -7.49 -15.06
CA ASP A 40 -16.95 -7.02 -15.28
C ASP A 40 -17.50 -7.66 -16.56
N VAL A 41 -18.76 -8.10 -16.48
CA VAL A 41 -19.49 -8.56 -17.66
C VAL A 41 -20.24 -7.34 -18.18
N PRO A 42 -20.01 -6.91 -19.42
CA PRO A 42 -20.68 -5.74 -19.97
C PRO A 42 -22.19 -5.81 -19.76
N ALA A 43 -22.76 -4.72 -19.23
CA ALA A 43 -24.21 -4.59 -19.05
C ALA A 43 -24.92 -4.90 -20.35
N MET A 44 -26.01 -5.64 -20.25
CA MET A 44 -26.77 -6.24 -21.35
C MET A 44 -26.80 -5.36 -22.60
N ILE A 45 -26.23 -5.87 -23.69
CA ILE A 45 -26.56 -5.39 -25.03
C ILE A 45 -27.96 -5.90 -25.29
N GLU A 46 -28.93 -5.02 -25.60
CA GLU A 46 -30.29 -5.42 -25.98
C GLU A 46 -30.25 -6.51 -27.07
N GLY A 47 -30.93 -7.62 -26.83
CA GLY A 47 -31.01 -8.74 -27.79
C GLY A 47 -29.99 -9.89 -27.56
N VAL A 48 -29.11 -9.82 -26.57
CA VAL A 48 -28.21 -10.94 -26.25
C VAL A 48 -28.88 -11.92 -25.30
N SER A 49 -28.79 -13.22 -25.61
CA SER A 49 -29.39 -14.28 -24.76
C SER A 49 -28.64 -14.45 -23.46
N GLY A 50 -29.35 -14.84 -22.39
CA GLY A 50 -28.75 -15.16 -21.09
C GLY A 50 -27.61 -16.19 -21.21
N ALA A 51 -27.78 -17.23 -22.03
CA ALA A 51 -26.75 -18.23 -22.28
C ALA A 51 -25.46 -17.66 -22.90
N THR A 52 -25.54 -16.58 -23.67
CA THR A 52 -24.36 -15.90 -24.22
C THR A 52 -23.65 -15.09 -23.12
N ILE A 53 -24.41 -14.44 -22.24
CA ILE A 53 -23.89 -13.70 -21.09
C ILE A 53 -23.14 -14.65 -20.14
N ASP A 54 -23.76 -15.80 -19.81
CA ASP A 54 -23.14 -16.82 -18.96
C ASP A 54 -21.84 -17.37 -19.57
N ARG A 55 -21.82 -17.59 -20.89
CA ARG A 55 -20.59 -18.02 -21.58
C ARG A 55 -19.48 -16.98 -21.47
N VAL A 56 -19.79 -15.70 -21.74
CA VAL A 56 -18.82 -14.60 -21.62
C VAL A 56 -18.32 -14.47 -20.18
N ALA A 57 -19.20 -14.56 -19.19
CA ALA A 57 -18.82 -14.53 -17.79
C ALA A 57 -17.86 -15.66 -17.43
N ASN A 58 -18.12 -16.88 -17.92
CA ASN A 58 -17.25 -18.04 -17.67
C ASN A 58 -15.89 -17.90 -18.37
N GLU A 59 -15.84 -17.35 -19.58
CA GLU A 59 -14.59 -17.07 -20.31
C GLU A 59 -13.74 -16.02 -19.55
N LEU A 60 -14.36 -14.92 -19.10
CA LEU A 60 -13.69 -13.88 -18.33
C LEU A 60 -13.16 -14.40 -16.97
N ARG A 61 -13.94 -15.27 -16.32
CA ARG A 61 -13.52 -15.93 -15.09
C ARG A 61 -12.31 -16.83 -15.34
N ALA A 62 -12.37 -17.67 -16.37
CA ALA A 62 -11.25 -18.55 -16.71
C ALA A 62 -9.97 -17.77 -17.05
N ASP A 63 -10.09 -16.63 -17.76
CA ASP A 63 -8.97 -15.74 -18.04
C ASP A 63 -8.40 -15.10 -16.74
N ALA A 64 -9.29 -14.68 -15.84
CA ALA A 64 -8.88 -14.14 -14.56
C ALA A 64 -8.13 -15.18 -13.72
N ASP A 65 -8.66 -16.39 -13.60
CA ASP A 65 -8.08 -17.48 -12.83
C ASP A 65 -6.73 -17.93 -13.44
N HIS A 66 -6.66 -18.05 -14.76
CA HIS A 66 -5.41 -18.40 -15.46
C HIS A 66 -4.29 -17.36 -15.22
N TYR A 67 -4.62 -16.07 -15.31
CA TYR A 67 -3.66 -15.01 -15.01
C TYR A 67 -3.19 -15.08 -13.56
N LEU A 68 -4.10 -15.24 -12.60
CA LEU A 68 -3.76 -15.29 -11.18
C LEU A 68 -2.91 -16.52 -10.83
N GLU A 69 -3.16 -17.68 -11.44
CA GLU A 69 -2.33 -18.88 -11.24
C GLU A 69 -0.92 -18.67 -11.81
N ARG A 70 -0.74 -17.92 -12.89
CA ARG A 70 0.59 -17.54 -13.39
C ARG A 70 1.31 -16.66 -12.38
N VAL A 71 0.64 -15.62 -11.84
CA VAL A 71 1.22 -14.76 -10.79
C VAL A 71 1.57 -15.57 -9.56
N LYS A 72 0.68 -16.45 -9.11
CA LYS A 72 0.94 -17.36 -7.99
C LYS A 72 2.20 -18.19 -8.21
N GLY A 73 2.42 -18.67 -9.45
CA GLY A 73 3.62 -19.39 -9.83
C GLY A 73 4.93 -18.61 -9.60
N THR A 74 4.91 -17.28 -9.65
CA THR A 74 6.08 -16.42 -9.35
C THR A 74 6.32 -16.18 -7.86
N LEU A 75 5.36 -16.56 -7.01
CA LEU A 75 5.41 -16.38 -5.56
C LEU A 75 5.61 -17.71 -4.80
N VAL A 76 6.13 -18.74 -5.43
CA VAL A 76 6.27 -20.10 -4.86
C VAL A 76 7.18 -20.11 -3.62
N ASP A 77 8.22 -19.27 -3.61
CA ASP A 77 9.26 -19.27 -2.56
C ASP A 77 8.98 -18.34 -1.38
N VAL A 78 7.78 -17.70 -1.32
CA VAL A 78 7.45 -16.76 -0.21
C VAL A 78 7.28 -17.46 1.15
N GLY A 79 7.24 -18.80 1.19
CA GLY A 79 7.13 -19.58 2.42
C GLY A 79 5.79 -19.41 3.14
N THR A 80 4.75 -18.92 2.45
CA THR A 80 3.37 -18.77 2.93
C THR A 80 2.37 -19.25 1.87
N ASP A 81 1.12 -19.48 2.29
CA ASP A 81 0.06 -19.91 1.37
C ASP A 81 -0.32 -18.76 0.42
N VAL A 82 -0.47 -19.10 -0.86
CA VAL A 82 -0.97 -18.18 -1.90
C VAL A 82 -2.27 -18.73 -2.47
N SER A 83 -3.35 -17.99 -2.32
CA SER A 83 -4.66 -18.28 -2.87
C SER A 83 -5.03 -17.29 -3.98
N VAL A 84 -5.99 -17.67 -4.83
CA VAL A 84 -6.45 -16.85 -5.95
C VAL A 84 -7.96 -16.68 -5.91
N VAL A 85 -8.46 -15.49 -6.29
CA VAL A 85 -9.89 -15.16 -6.34
C VAL A 85 -10.18 -14.38 -7.62
N GLY A 86 -10.80 -15.05 -8.61
CA GLY A 86 -11.44 -14.40 -9.75
C GLY A 86 -12.91 -14.08 -9.43
N LYS A 87 -13.30 -12.81 -9.39
CA LYS A 87 -14.66 -12.41 -8.98
C LYS A 87 -15.25 -11.37 -9.93
N GLN A 88 -16.53 -11.54 -10.27
CA GLN A 88 -17.29 -10.56 -11.06
C GLN A 88 -17.77 -9.42 -10.16
N GLY A 89 -17.71 -8.18 -10.64
CA GLY A 89 -18.30 -7.02 -9.97
C GLY A 89 -17.56 -5.70 -10.16
N ASP A 90 -17.93 -4.69 -9.35
CA ASP A 90 -17.17 -3.44 -9.25
C ASP A 90 -15.86 -3.70 -8.49
N ALA A 91 -14.75 -3.37 -9.12
CA ALA A 91 -13.44 -3.74 -8.62
C ALA A 91 -13.18 -3.24 -7.18
N ALA A 92 -13.50 -1.98 -6.87
CA ALA A 92 -13.26 -1.43 -5.55
C ALA A 92 -14.13 -2.11 -4.48
N SER A 93 -15.41 -2.34 -4.80
CA SER A 93 -16.36 -2.99 -3.89
C SER A 93 -15.93 -4.42 -3.57
N VAL A 94 -15.53 -5.18 -4.57
CA VAL A 94 -15.04 -6.56 -4.40
C VAL A 94 -13.77 -6.62 -3.57
N ILE A 95 -12.80 -5.72 -3.81
CA ILE A 95 -11.55 -5.66 -3.05
C ILE A 95 -11.82 -5.36 -1.57
N ILE A 96 -12.70 -4.40 -1.29
CA ILE A 96 -13.08 -4.02 0.08
C ILE A 96 -13.79 -5.19 0.76
N GLU A 97 -14.77 -5.81 0.09
CA GLU A 97 -15.48 -6.96 0.61
C GLU A 97 -14.54 -8.14 0.93
N GLU A 98 -13.57 -8.43 0.05
CA GLU A 98 -12.55 -9.45 0.30
C GLU A 98 -11.65 -9.08 1.48
N ALA A 99 -11.27 -7.81 1.62
CA ALA A 99 -10.43 -7.36 2.71
C ALA A 99 -11.15 -7.39 4.07
N GLU A 100 -12.45 -7.16 4.10
CA GLU A 100 -13.26 -7.14 5.33
C GLU A 100 -13.66 -8.53 5.85
N LYS A 101 -13.39 -9.60 5.11
CA LYS A 101 -13.68 -10.97 5.58
C LYS A 101 -12.91 -11.35 6.84
N GLU A 102 -11.74 -10.76 7.05
CA GLU A 102 -10.87 -11.01 8.19
C GLU A 102 -10.35 -9.70 8.78
N SER A 103 -10.32 -9.58 10.10
CA SER A 103 -10.04 -8.34 10.81
C SER A 103 -8.59 -7.85 10.68
N SER A 104 -7.64 -8.76 10.48
CA SER A 104 -6.20 -8.45 10.42
C SER A 104 -5.67 -8.52 8.98
N THR A 105 -6.43 -8.00 8.03
CA THR A 105 -6.06 -7.98 6.61
C THR A 105 -5.32 -6.69 6.26
N ILE A 106 -4.27 -6.80 5.43
CA ILE A 106 -3.66 -5.67 4.72
C ILE A 106 -3.99 -5.75 3.23
N VAL A 107 -4.28 -4.62 2.60
CA VAL A 107 -4.41 -4.52 1.15
C VAL A 107 -3.14 -3.93 0.57
N MET A 108 -2.55 -4.56 -0.44
CA MET A 108 -1.39 -4.05 -1.17
C MET A 108 -1.77 -3.84 -2.63
N ILE A 109 -1.75 -2.60 -3.08
CA ILE A 109 -2.27 -2.22 -4.40
C ILE A 109 -1.32 -1.25 -5.12
N SER A 110 -1.22 -1.38 -6.44
CA SER A 110 -0.62 -0.34 -7.27
C SER A 110 -1.55 0.87 -7.41
N SER A 111 -0.98 2.07 -7.41
CA SER A 111 -1.76 3.31 -7.58
C SER A 111 -2.38 3.45 -8.97
N HIS A 112 -1.88 2.71 -9.97
CA HIS A 112 -2.36 2.71 -11.35
C HIS A 112 -2.63 1.29 -11.84
N GLY A 113 -3.51 1.17 -12.84
CA GLY A 113 -3.81 -0.05 -13.55
C GLY A 113 -3.86 0.23 -15.06
N ARG A 114 -4.72 -0.49 -15.78
CA ARG A 114 -4.85 -0.44 -17.25
C ARG A 114 -5.05 0.95 -17.85
N SER A 115 -5.55 1.92 -17.10
CA SER A 115 -5.88 3.25 -17.63
C SER A 115 -4.69 4.20 -17.77
N GLY A 116 -3.51 3.86 -17.25
CA GLY A 116 -2.21 4.50 -17.51
C GLY A 116 -2.19 6.04 -17.57
N VAL A 117 -3.03 6.74 -16.80
CA VAL A 117 -3.19 8.20 -16.90
C VAL A 117 -2.13 8.89 -16.03
N THR A 118 -1.40 9.77 -16.66
CA THR A 118 -0.42 10.73 -16.10
C THR A 118 0.15 10.51 -14.68
N ARG A 119 1.44 10.70 -14.55
CA ARG A 119 2.32 10.54 -13.35
C ARG A 119 1.76 11.07 -12.01
N TRP A 120 0.66 11.83 -12.02
CA TRP A 120 0.08 12.53 -10.87
C TRP A 120 -1.33 12.07 -10.49
N ALA A 121 -1.96 11.20 -11.27
CA ALA A 121 -3.33 10.74 -11.00
C ALA A 121 -3.32 9.37 -10.33
N MET A 122 -4.09 9.20 -9.26
CA MET A 122 -4.39 7.90 -8.67
C MET A 122 -5.49 7.22 -9.50
N GLY A 123 -5.35 5.92 -9.77
CA GLY A 123 -6.38 5.13 -10.44
C GLY A 123 -7.68 5.09 -9.65
N SER A 124 -8.81 5.07 -10.34
CA SER A 124 -10.14 5.14 -9.72
C SER A 124 -10.42 4.01 -8.72
N VAL A 125 -9.87 2.82 -8.94
CA VAL A 125 -10.01 1.68 -8.02
C VAL A 125 -9.20 1.93 -6.75
N ALA A 126 -7.91 2.27 -6.88
CA ALA A 126 -7.04 2.57 -5.74
C ALA A 126 -7.60 3.73 -4.90
N GLU A 127 -8.14 4.77 -5.55
CA GLU A 127 -8.77 5.90 -4.88
C GLU A 127 -10.00 5.48 -4.07
N LYS A 128 -10.92 4.72 -4.67
CA LYS A 128 -12.12 4.22 -3.98
C LYS A 128 -11.76 3.31 -2.81
N VAL A 129 -10.78 2.41 -2.99
CA VAL A 129 -10.29 1.53 -1.92
C VAL A 129 -9.69 2.36 -0.78
N LEU A 130 -8.83 3.34 -1.07
CA LEU A 130 -8.22 4.22 -0.07
C LEU A 130 -9.27 5.00 0.74
N GLN A 131 -10.34 5.45 0.09
CA GLN A 131 -11.41 6.22 0.76
C GLN A 131 -12.31 5.34 1.62
N ALA A 132 -12.56 4.09 1.23
CA ALA A 132 -13.61 3.26 1.82
C ALA A 132 -13.10 2.11 2.71
N THR A 133 -11.87 1.60 2.51
CA THR A 133 -11.36 0.49 3.32
C THR A 133 -11.10 0.88 4.77
N ASN A 134 -11.38 -0.04 5.69
CA ASN A 134 -10.95 0.06 7.09
C ASN A 134 -9.60 -0.61 7.34
N ASN A 135 -9.13 -1.40 6.40
CA ASN A 135 -7.91 -2.16 6.50
C ASN A 135 -6.67 -1.30 6.23
N PRO A 136 -5.51 -1.63 6.83
CA PRO A 136 -4.23 -1.10 6.39
C PRO A 136 -4.04 -1.23 4.89
N LEU A 137 -3.53 -0.18 4.25
CA LEU A 137 -3.39 -0.11 2.80
C LEU A 137 -1.97 0.30 2.43
N LEU A 138 -1.25 -0.54 1.69
CA LEU A 138 -0.01 -0.16 1.02
C LEU A 138 -0.32 0.18 -0.43
N ILE A 139 -0.03 1.42 -0.81
CA ILE A 139 -0.16 1.91 -2.18
C ILE A 139 1.23 2.02 -2.78
N ILE A 140 1.51 1.22 -3.80
CA ILE A 140 2.76 1.30 -4.56
C ILE A 140 2.58 2.29 -5.70
N ARG A 141 3.51 3.23 -5.81
CA ARG A 141 3.59 4.18 -6.91
C ARG A 141 4.66 3.74 -7.89
N ASP A 142 4.33 3.88 -9.15
CA ASP A 142 5.26 3.60 -10.23
C ASP A 142 6.48 4.53 -10.14
N GLN A 143 7.66 3.92 -9.94
CA GLN A 143 8.95 4.58 -10.10
C GLN A 143 9.77 3.89 -11.20
N ALA A 144 9.27 2.79 -11.77
CA ALA A 144 9.97 2.06 -12.80
C ALA A 144 9.70 2.67 -14.19
N ALA A 145 10.77 2.78 -14.98
CA ALA A 145 10.65 2.96 -16.42
C ALA A 145 9.79 1.82 -17.01
N GLU A 146 9.02 2.08 -18.05
CA GLU A 146 8.28 1.11 -18.84
C GLU A 146 9.16 -0.13 -19.06
N GLY A 147 8.84 -1.23 -18.39
CA GLY A 147 9.60 -2.47 -18.37
C GLY A 147 8.73 -3.67 -18.73
N SER A 148 9.37 -4.81 -18.94
CA SER A 148 8.71 -6.10 -19.16
C SER A 148 7.88 -6.54 -17.95
N SER A 149 6.85 -7.34 -18.20
CA SER A 149 6.02 -7.97 -17.16
C SER A 149 6.88 -8.65 -16.10
N LEU A 150 6.53 -8.45 -14.82
CA LEU A 150 7.23 -9.05 -13.68
C LEU A 150 6.89 -10.54 -13.50
N ILE A 151 5.85 -11.04 -14.15
CA ILE A 151 5.43 -12.45 -14.09
C ILE A 151 6.10 -13.33 -15.16
N GLU A 152 6.96 -12.76 -16.01
CA GLU A 152 7.73 -13.50 -16.99
C GLU A 152 9.12 -13.88 -16.45
N GLY A 153 9.41 -15.17 -16.43
CA GLY A 153 10.68 -15.76 -15.94
C GLY A 153 10.63 -16.21 -14.48
N ASP A 154 11.56 -17.09 -14.13
CA ASP A 154 11.78 -17.56 -12.77
C ASP A 154 12.60 -16.53 -12.01
N ARG A 155 12.10 -16.06 -10.86
CA ARG A 155 12.78 -15.13 -9.96
C ARG A 155 12.93 -15.72 -8.57
N ASN A 156 14.10 -15.56 -7.99
CA ASN A 156 14.37 -15.88 -6.59
C ASN A 156 14.22 -14.65 -5.69
N LEU A 157 14.36 -14.82 -4.38
CA LEU A 157 14.25 -13.73 -3.40
C LEU A 157 15.22 -12.58 -3.66
N GLU A 158 16.44 -12.86 -4.12
CA GLU A 158 17.43 -11.81 -4.42
C GLU A 158 16.98 -10.95 -5.60
N ASP A 159 16.37 -11.56 -6.63
CA ASP A 159 15.81 -10.86 -7.77
C ASP A 159 14.66 -9.94 -7.34
N TRP A 160 13.76 -10.42 -6.47
CA TRP A 160 12.66 -9.61 -5.92
C TRP A 160 13.16 -8.46 -5.06
N ASN A 161 14.17 -8.70 -4.21
CA ASN A 161 14.81 -7.66 -3.41
C ASN A 161 15.49 -6.59 -4.27
N ALA A 162 16.09 -6.97 -5.39
CA ALA A 162 16.71 -6.03 -6.33
C ALA A 162 15.71 -5.10 -6.99
N LEU A 163 14.44 -5.51 -7.12
CA LEU A 163 13.35 -4.71 -7.65
C LEU A 163 12.74 -3.73 -6.63
N LEU A 164 13.04 -3.91 -5.33
CA LEU A 164 12.58 -2.99 -4.30
C LEU A 164 13.29 -1.64 -4.42
N THR A 165 12.51 -0.59 -4.59
CA THR A 165 13.05 0.77 -4.64
C THR A 165 13.16 1.42 -3.26
N VAL A 166 12.34 0.99 -2.28
CA VAL A 166 12.31 1.57 -0.94
C VAL A 166 13.60 1.30 -0.17
N LYS A 167 14.19 2.37 0.35
CA LYS A 167 15.42 2.35 1.17
C LYS A 167 15.25 2.98 2.55
N ASN A 168 14.08 3.57 2.84
CA ASN A 168 13.76 4.21 4.11
C ASN A 168 12.24 4.23 4.32
N ILE A 169 11.78 4.27 5.56
CA ILE A 169 10.37 4.51 5.91
C ILE A 169 10.28 5.80 6.71
N ILE A 170 9.64 6.80 6.14
CA ILE A 170 9.30 8.05 6.81
C ILE A 170 8.02 7.83 7.60
N VAL A 171 8.07 7.94 8.93
CA VAL A 171 6.92 7.76 9.82
C VAL A 171 6.39 9.13 10.22
N THR A 172 5.23 9.51 9.71
CA THR A 172 4.66 10.85 9.97
C THR A 172 3.77 10.84 11.20
N LEU A 173 4.07 11.73 12.14
CA LEU A 173 3.41 11.79 13.44
C LEU A 173 3.02 13.24 13.78
N ASP A 174 1.89 13.42 14.44
CA ASP A 174 1.46 14.72 14.97
C ASP A 174 1.41 14.74 16.51
N GLY A 175 1.86 13.65 17.15
CA GLY A 175 1.89 13.48 18.60
C GLY A 175 0.53 13.08 19.20
N SER A 176 -0.47 12.76 18.38
CA SER A 176 -1.73 12.18 18.85
C SER A 176 -1.63 10.66 18.94
N SER A 177 -2.40 10.06 19.86
CA SER A 177 -2.53 8.59 19.95
C SER A 177 -3.06 7.96 18.65
N ILE A 178 -3.82 8.72 17.87
CA ILE A 178 -4.30 8.29 16.54
C ILE A 178 -3.14 8.18 15.56
N SER A 179 -2.26 9.18 15.48
CA SER A 179 -1.09 9.12 14.59
C SER A 179 -0.12 8.01 14.99
N GLU A 180 0.00 7.70 16.27
CA GLU A 180 0.88 6.63 16.76
C GLU A 180 0.41 5.22 16.37
N GLN A 181 -0.84 5.05 15.94
CA GLN A 181 -1.33 3.76 15.43
C GLN A 181 -0.55 3.27 14.20
N VAL A 182 0.13 4.15 13.46
CA VAL A 182 1.00 3.76 12.35
C VAL A 182 2.29 3.06 12.80
N ILE A 183 2.76 3.32 14.02
CA ILE A 183 4.08 2.89 14.49
C ILE A 183 4.28 1.37 14.40
N PRO A 184 3.40 0.51 14.97
CA PRO A 184 3.60 -0.94 14.89
C PRO A 184 3.63 -1.45 13.45
N HIS A 185 2.86 -0.84 12.55
CA HIS A 185 2.85 -1.17 11.14
C HIS A 185 4.17 -0.77 10.45
N ALA A 186 4.64 0.46 10.67
CA ALA A 186 5.92 0.93 10.13
C ALA A 186 7.10 0.07 10.61
N MET A 187 7.12 -0.31 11.89
CA MET A 187 8.14 -1.21 12.46
C MET A 187 8.13 -2.59 11.80
N ALA A 188 6.94 -3.17 11.57
CA ALA A 188 6.81 -4.45 10.91
C ALA A 188 7.33 -4.42 9.47
N PHE A 189 6.99 -3.36 8.73
CA PHE A 189 7.50 -3.14 7.37
C PHE A 189 9.01 -2.88 7.35
N ALA A 190 9.54 -2.10 8.28
CA ALA A 190 10.97 -1.85 8.39
C ALA A 190 11.76 -3.15 8.63
N LYS A 191 11.25 -4.04 9.48
CA LYS A 191 11.84 -5.38 9.70
C LYS A 191 11.80 -6.23 8.44
N SER A 192 10.66 -6.27 7.74
CA SER A 192 10.49 -7.10 6.53
C SER A 192 11.31 -6.60 5.35
N LEU A 193 11.38 -5.28 5.16
CA LEU A 193 12.13 -4.65 4.07
C LEU A 193 13.61 -4.43 4.40
N ALA A 194 14.04 -4.68 5.66
CA ALA A 194 15.38 -4.42 6.18
C ALA A 194 15.85 -2.98 5.92
N VAL A 195 14.98 -1.98 6.16
CA VAL A 195 15.26 -0.56 5.92
C VAL A 195 15.10 0.27 7.20
N PRO A 196 15.82 1.41 7.32
CA PRO A 196 15.70 2.30 8.46
C PRO A 196 14.36 3.03 8.53
N LEU A 197 14.02 3.49 9.74
CA LEU A 197 12.90 4.36 10.04
C LEU A 197 13.38 5.80 10.25
N THR A 198 12.63 6.77 9.74
CA THR A 198 12.82 8.20 10.01
C THR A 198 11.51 8.79 10.53
N PRO A 199 11.30 8.90 11.85
CA PRO A 199 10.13 9.55 12.39
C PRO A 199 10.20 11.06 12.15
N VAL A 200 9.10 11.65 11.66
CA VAL A 200 8.99 13.08 11.40
C VAL A 200 7.74 13.66 12.06
N ARG A 201 7.85 14.88 12.54
CA ARG A 201 6.74 15.64 13.11
C ARG A 201 6.75 17.05 12.56
N VAL A 202 5.59 17.55 12.10
CA VAL A 202 5.47 18.94 11.66
C VAL A 202 5.08 19.82 12.83
N SER A 203 5.91 20.80 13.15
CA SER A 203 5.67 21.80 14.18
C SER A 203 4.90 22.99 13.64
N ASN A 204 3.95 23.49 14.43
CA ASN A 204 3.21 24.71 14.11
C ASN A 204 3.95 25.97 14.58
N SER A 205 4.90 25.86 15.53
CA SER A 205 5.68 26.96 16.10
C SER A 205 7.09 26.49 16.44
N PRO A 206 8.11 27.33 16.22
CA PRO A 206 9.45 27.04 16.70
C PRO A 206 9.56 26.87 18.24
N ASP A 207 8.63 27.48 18.99
CA ASP A 207 8.59 27.36 20.45
C ASP A 207 8.28 25.93 20.90
N ASP A 208 7.61 25.12 20.05
CA ASP A 208 7.27 23.73 20.34
C ASP A 208 8.41 22.75 20.00
N ASP A 209 9.50 23.21 19.40
CA ASP A 209 10.56 22.36 18.87
C ASP A 209 11.27 21.52 19.94
N SER A 210 11.44 22.07 21.14
CA SER A 210 12.06 21.34 22.25
C SER A 210 11.22 20.09 22.63
N GLU A 211 9.91 20.25 22.78
CA GLU A 211 8.98 19.17 23.08
C GLU A 211 8.89 18.18 21.91
N ASN A 212 8.83 18.69 20.68
CA ASN A 212 8.79 17.87 19.49
C ASN A 212 10.05 17.01 19.34
N ASN A 213 11.23 17.58 19.60
CA ASN A 213 12.50 16.85 19.57
C ASN A 213 12.58 15.80 20.68
N GLU A 214 12.13 16.10 21.90
CA GLU A 214 12.08 15.13 23.00
C GLU A 214 11.19 13.94 22.64
N TYR A 215 9.99 14.22 22.11
CA TYR A 215 9.07 13.19 21.63
C TYR A 215 9.71 12.29 20.55
N LEU A 216 10.33 12.88 19.51
CA LEU A 216 10.99 12.13 18.46
C LEU A 216 12.19 11.33 18.98
N ASN A 217 12.99 11.88 19.90
CA ASN A 217 14.12 11.18 20.51
C ASN A 217 13.67 9.93 21.30
N ASN A 218 12.52 10.01 21.98
CA ASN A 218 11.93 8.88 22.68
C ASN A 218 11.50 7.79 21.69
N LEU A 219 10.94 8.16 20.53
CA LEU A 219 10.59 7.22 19.47
C LEU A 219 11.82 6.58 18.83
N VAL A 220 12.86 7.36 18.54
CA VAL A 220 14.14 6.85 18.02
C VAL A 220 14.73 5.81 18.97
N LYS A 221 14.72 6.11 20.28
CA LYS A 221 15.17 5.15 21.30
C LYS A 221 14.34 3.88 21.25
N ARG A 222 13.00 3.99 21.23
CA ARG A 222 12.09 2.84 21.13
C ARG A 222 12.37 1.98 19.89
N PHE A 223 12.61 2.58 18.72
CA PHE A 223 12.92 1.83 17.50
C PHE A 223 14.25 1.09 17.62
N ARG A 224 15.27 1.71 18.21
CA ARG A 224 16.58 1.08 18.45
C ARG A 224 16.50 -0.05 19.47
N ASP A 225 15.72 0.12 20.53
CA ASP A 225 15.47 -0.91 21.55
C ASP A 225 14.80 -2.17 20.94
N GLU A 226 14.06 -1.99 19.83
CA GLU A 226 13.46 -3.06 19.03
C GLU A 226 14.36 -3.59 17.89
N ASN A 227 15.66 -3.25 17.91
CA ASN A 227 16.66 -3.60 16.90
C ASN A 227 16.34 -3.09 15.49
N LEU A 228 15.67 -1.94 15.37
CA LEU A 228 15.43 -1.27 14.12
C LEU A 228 16.46 -0.18 13.87
N GLN A 229 16.88 -0.04 12.62
CA GLN A 229 17.74 1.08 12.23
C GLN A 229 16.93 2.38 12.24
N CYS A 230 17.46 3.38 12.97
CA CYS A 230 16.87 4.70 13.03
C CYS A 230 17.98 5.70 13.38
N ASP A 231 18.36 6.55 12.42
CA ASP A 231 19.49 7.48 12.61
C ASP A 231 19.07 8.70 13.42
N GLY A 232 17.83 9.10 13.36
CA GLY A 232 17.27 10.22 14.12
C GLY A 232 15.81 10.51 13.73
N GLY A 233 15.18 11.44 14.45
CA GLY A 233 13.91 12.03 14.10
C GLY A 233 14.08 13.47 13.62
N GLU A 234 13.12 14.00 12.88
CA GLU A 234 13.19 15.35 12.34
C GLU A 234 11.91 16.14 12.60
N VAL A 235 12.06 17.35 13.16
CA VAL A 235 11.00 18.33 13.27
C VAL A 235 10.95 19.15 11.99
N LEU A 236 9.81 19.11 11.31
CA LEU A 236 9.53 19.85 10.08
C LEU A 236 8.71 21.09 10.38
N HIS A 237 8.77 22.10 9.53
CA HIS A 237 8.01 23.35 9.68
C HIS A 237 7.15 23.63 8.46
N GLY A 238 6.09 24.40 8.66
CA GLY A 238 5.21 24.86 7.60
C GLY A 238 3.93 24.04 7.43
N ASN A 239 3.40 24.01 6.20
CA ASN A 239 2.19 23.23 5.93
C ASN A 239 2.49 21.73 6.00
N PRO A 240 1.76 20.94 6.81
CA PRO A 240 2.10 19.54 7.05
C PRO A 240 2.22 18.70 5.77
N ALA A 241 1.29 18.82 4.83
CA ALA A 241 1.37 18.05 3.60
C ALA A 241 2.58 18.44 2.75
N THR A 242 2.87 19.74 2.63
CA THR A 242 4.00 20.25 1.87
C THR A 242 5.32 19.81 2.51
N ALA A 243 5.48 19.98 3.82
CA ALA A 243 6.69 19.59 4.53
C ALA A 243 6.98 18.07 4.43
N ILE A 244 5.92 17.23 4.51
CA ILE A 244 6.08 15.78 4.31
C ILE A 244 6.49 15.46 2.87
N ILE A 245 5.92 16.12 1.85
CA ILE A 245 6.30 15.92 0.46
C ILE A 245 7.78 16.33 0.24
N GLU A 246 8.19 17.48 0.74
CA GLU A 246 9.57 17.96 0.66
C GLU A 246 10.56 17.00 1.31
N VAL A 247 10.22 16.38 2.44
CA VAL A 247 11.10 15.38 3.06
C VAL A 247 11.18 14.11 2.22
N THR A 248 10.11 13.71 1.49
CA THR A 248 10.19 12.56 0.57
C THR A 248 11.08 12.84 -0.63
N GLU A 249 11.12 14.08 -1.12
CA GLU A 249 12.02 14.49 -2.20
C GLU A 249 13.49 14.51 -1.74
N ARG A 250 13.74 14.93 -0.50
CA ARG A 250 15.08 14.96 0.10
C ARG A 250 15.61 13.58 0.48
N ILE A 251 14.73 12.66 0.87
CA ILE A 251 15.06 11.25 1.14
C ILE A 251 14.44 10.39 0.03
N PRO A 252 15.12 10.28 -1.12
CA PRO A 252 14.58 9.54 -2.24
C PRO A 252 14.43 8.04 -1.90
N ASN A 253 13.57 7.36 -2.63
CA ASN A 253 13.26 5.95 -2.40
C ASN A 253 12.71 5.69 -0.98
N SER A 254 11.95 6.61 -0.44
CA SER A 254 11.26 6.43 0.84
C SER A 254 9.83 5.92 0.66
N LEU A 255 9.36 5.14 1.64
CA LEU A 255 7.96 4.83 1.84
C LEU A 255 7.42 5.75 2.93
N VAL A 256 6.26 6.37 2.72
CA VAL A 256 5.62 7.19 3.75
C VAL A 256 4.62 6.35 4.53
N ALA A 257 4.80 6.23 5.84
CA ALA A 257 3.86 5.58 6.74
C ALA A 257 3.08 6.64 7.53
N MET A 258 1.75 6.61 7.43
CA MET A 258 0.88 7.60 8.03
C MET A 258 -0.52 7.07 8.37
N THR A 259 -1.23 7.77 9.25
CA THR A 259 -2.64 7.50 9.51
C THR A 259 -3.53 8.40 8.64
N THR A 260 -4.74 7.93 8.35
CA THR A 260 -5.73 8.74 7.60
C THR A 260 -6.17 9.98 8.35
N ARG A 261 -5.97 10.04 9.69
CA ARG A 261 -6.39 11.13 10.57
C ARG A 261 -5.28 11.44 11.57
N GLY A 262 -5.28 12.69 12.03
CA GLY A 262 -4.47 13.17 13.14
C GLY A 262 -5.35 13.92 14.15
N ARG A 263 -4.80 14.95 14.80
CA ARG A 263 -5.45 15.77 15.85
C ARG A 263 -6.81 16.35 15.48
N SER A 264 -7.13 16.55 14.21
CA SER A 264 -8.36 17.22 13.77
C SER A 264 -9.62 16.35 13.74
N GLY A 265 -9.55 15.10 14.18
CA GLY A 265 -10.57 14.07 14.37
C GLY A 265 -12.02 14.39 14.03
N ILE A 266 -12.36 14.66 12.77
CA ILE A 266 -13.74 14.80 12.32
C ILE A 266 -14.38 13.42 12.25
N GLN A 267 -15.49 13.21 12.94
CA GLN A 267 -16.19 11.93 13.15
C GLN A 267 -16.81 11.28 11.88
N ARG A 268 -16.54 11.76 10.67
CA ARG A 268 -17.11 11.19 9.44
C ARG A 268 -16.01 10.65 8.52
N TRP A 269 -16.28 9.56 7.88
CA TRP A 269 -15.68 8.78 6.80
C TRP A 269 -14.78 9.51 5.77
N VAL A 270 -14.01 10.51 6.17
CA VAL A 270 -13.22 11.36 5.28
C VAL A 270 -11.75 11.16 5.58
N MET A 271 -10.99 10.82 4.56
CA MET A 271 -9.53 10.84 4.58
C MET A 271 -9.05 12.26 4.92
N GLY A 272 -8.08 12.40 5.82
CA GLY A 272 -7.51 13.68 6.22
C GLY A 272 -6.85 14.39 5.02
N SER A 273 -6.99 15.70 4.95
CA SER A 273 -6.44 16.51 3.85
C SER A 273 -4.92 16.38 3.68
N VAL A 274 -4.18 16.13 4.77
CA VAL A 274 -2.74 15.90 4.74
C VAL A 274 -2.46 14.56 4.06
N THR A 275 -3.13 13.49 4.49
CA THR A 275 -2.95 12.14 3.92
C THR A 275 -3.31 12.12 2.43
N ASP A 276 -4.45 12.68 2.06
CA ASP A 276 -4.89 12.76 0.66
C ASP A 276 -3.83 13.46 -0.20
N ARG A 277 -3.34 14.61 0.26
CA ARG A 277 -2.36 15.39 -0.48
C ARG A 277 -1.01 14.68 -0.57
N VAL A 278 -0.52 14.08 0.51
CA VAL A 278 0.76 13.34 0.52
C VAL A 278 0.65 12.12 -0.40
N VAL A 279 -0.38 11.29 -0.26
CA VAL A 279 -0.57 10.12 -1.11
C VAL A 279 -0.67 10.49 -2.58
N ARG A 280 -1.28 11.62 -2.95
CA ARG A 280 -1.40 12.04 -4.35
C ARG A 280 -0.12 12.66 -4.91
N HIS A 281 0.69 13.33 -4.09
CA HIS A 281 1.73 14.22 -4.61
C HIS A 281 3.16 13.87 -4.19
N SER A 282 3.39 12.97 -3.22
CA SER A 282 4.75 12.63 -2.78
C SER A 282 5.56 11.83 -3.81
N GLY A 283 4.91 11.16 -4.77
CA GLY A 283 5.60 10.23 -5.67
C GLY A 283 6.13 8.96 -4.99
N SER A 284 6.05 8.85 -3.68
CA SER A 284 6.53 7.72 -2.87
C SER A 284 5.43 6.70 -2.62
N PRO A 285 5.77 5.40 -2.44
CA PRO A 285 4.85 4.44 -1.86
C PRO A 285 4.31 4.92 -0.51
N ALA A 286 3.05 4.60 -0.22
CA ALA A 286 2.40 5.04 1.02
C ALA A 286 1.75 3.88 1.76
N LEU A 287 2.12 3.69 3.04
CA LEU A 287 1.45 2.81 3.98
C LEU A 287 0.47 3.65 4.80
N VAL A 288 -0.81 3.46 4.54
CA VAL A 288 -1.89 4.24 5.15
C VAL A 288 -2.68 3.38 6.12
N ILE A 289 -2.76 3.83 7.37
CA ILE A 289 -3.49 3.16 8.45
C ILE A 289 -4.72 3.99 8.79
N ARG A 290 -5.87 3.35 8.90
CA ARG A 290 -7.06 4.06 9.34
C ARG A 290 -6.96 4.36 10.83
N GLY A 291 -6.90 5.65 11.17
CA GLY A 291 -6.92 6.10 12.57
C GLY A 291 -8.33 5.91 13.18
N THR A 292 -8.42 5.23 14.30
CA THR A 292 -9.68 4.93 15.02
C THR A 292 -9.68 5.56 16.41
#